data_eb93a3629b9631a2eb33d97f7ba01e1c
#
_entry.id   eb93a3629b9631a2eb33d97f7ba01e1c
#
_cell.length_a   1.000
_cell.length_b   1.000
_cell.length_c   1.000
_cell.angle_alpha   90.00
_cell.angle_beta   90.00
_cell.angle_gamma   90.00
#
_symmetry.space_group_name_H-M   'P 1'
#
loop_
_entity.id
_entity.type
_entity.pdbx_description
1 polymer ?
#
loop_
_entity_poly.entity_id
_entity_poly.type
_entity_poly.pdbx_seq_one_letter_code
_entity_poly.pdbx_strand_id
1 'polypeptide(L)'
;MYLPLSEIVVDEDRATGEVVAFMAFVEDYLAALFVAPAHQKRGVGSRLLALAKKMRGTLDLSVYAENERAVVFYQKNGFRITGERIEEVTGRTELLMAFP
;
A
#
# COMPACT_ATOMS: atom_id res chain seq x y z
N MET A 1 11.77 14.36 -3.30
CA MET A 1 12.14 14.21 -1.88
C MET A 1 12.60 12.77 -1.62
N TYR A 2 13.70 12.62 -0.92
CA TYR A 2 14.19 11.31 -0.54
C TYR A 2 13.59 10.87 0.79
N LEU A 3 12.98 9.67 0.81
CA LEU A 3 12.46 9.06 2.05
C LEU A 3 13.26 7.78 2.32
N PRO A 4 13.91 7.67 3.48
CA PRO A 4 14.63 6.45 3.82
C PRO A 4 13.61 5.34 4.13
N LEU A 5 13.67 4.25 3.36
CA LEU A 5 12.81 3.10 3.59
C LEU A 5 13.38 2.28 4.75
N SER A 6 12.53 1.91 5.69
CA SER A 6 12.93 1.08 6.83
C SER A 6 12.87 -0.41 6.49
N GLU A 7 12.03 -0.79 5.55
CA GLU A 7 11.89 -2.19 5.17
C GLU A 7 11.21 -2.35 3.81
N ILE A 8 11.64 -3.38 3.07
CA ILE A 8 11.01 -3.79 1.82
C ILE A 8 10.70 -5.27 1.91
N VAL A 9 9.45 -5.64 1.60
CA VAL A 9 9.01 -7.04 1.54
C VAL A 9 8.66 -7.37 0.10
N VAL A 10 9.25 -8.45 -0.40
CA VAL A 10 9.10 -8.89 -1.79
C VAL A 10 8.45 -10.26 -1.84
N ASP A 11 7.50 -10.44 -2.74
CA ASP A 11 6.90 -11.73 -3.05
C ASP A 11 7.39 -12.16 -4.43
N GLU A 12 8.07 -13.30 -4.50
CA GLU A 12 8.64 -13.82 -5.73
C GLU A 12 7.98 -15.14 -6.13
N ASP A 13 7.83 -15.34 -7.44
CA ASP A 13 7.45 -16.63 -7.99
C ASP A 13 8.66 -17.56 -7.87
N ARG A 14 8.49 -18.70 -7.17
CA ARG A 14 9.59 -19.64 -6.93
C ARG A 14 10.09 -20.32 -8.20
N ALA A 15 9.21 -20.50 -9.17
CA ALA A 15 9.56 -21.20 -10.41
C ALA A 15 10.38 -20.31 -11.36
N THR A 16 10.07 -19.02 -11.41
CA THR A 16 10.67 -18.10 -12.38
C THR A 16 11.63 -17.08 -11.75
N GLY A 17 11.53 -16.87 -10.44
CA GLY A 17 12.27 -15.81 -9.75
C GLY A 17 11.73 -14.42 -10.00
N GLU A 18 10.61 -14.28 -10.71
CA GLU A 18 10.00 -12.99 -10.98
C GLU A 18 9.37 -12.40 -9.73
N VAL A 19 9.47 -11.08 -9.59
CA VAL A 19 8.80 -10.36 -8.52
C VAL A 19 7.31 -10.25 -8.87
N VAL A 20 6.47 -10.86 -8.05
CA VAL A 20 5.02 -10.85 -8.20
C VAL A 20 4.43 -9.61 -7.56
N ALA A 21 4.97 -9.22 -6.43
CA ALA A 21 4.47 -8.09 -5.67
C ALA A 21 5.53 -7.61 -4.68
N PHE A 22 5.41 -6.37 -4.23
CA PHE A 22 6.24 -5.89 -3.13
C PHE A 22 5.49 -4.82 -2.34
N MET A 23 5.94 -4.59 -1.12
CA MET A 23 5.54 -3.46 -0.32
C MET A 23 6.75 -2.87 0.38
N ALA A 24 6.70 -1.57 0.63
CA ALA A 24 7.80 -0.84 1.25
C ALA A 24 7.26 0.05 2.36
N PHE A 25 8.02 0.14 3.43
CA PHE A 25 7.63 0.86 4.64
C PHE A 25 8.62 1.95 4.99
N VAL A 26 8.09 3.03 5.57
CA VAL A 26 8.85 3.99 6.36
C VAL A 26 8.19 3.97 7.73
N GLU A 27 8.80 3.29 8.69
CA GLU A 27 8.20 3.03 10.00
C GLU A 27 6.83 2.36 9.82
N ASP A 28 5.74 2.94 10.34
CA ASP A 28 4.39 2.40 10.19
C ASP A 28 3.65 2.90 8.95
N TYR A 29 4.35 3.70 8.12
CA TYR A 29 3.79 4.22 6.89
C TYR A 29 4.07 3.26 5.73
N LEU A 30 2.99 2.78 5.09
CA LEU A 30 3.10 1.93 3.91
C LEU A 30 3.35 2.83 2.70
N ALA A 31 4.61 2.96 2.33
CA ALA A 31 5.04 3.88 1.28
C ALA A 31 4.72 3.37 -0.12
N ALA A 32 4.67 2.06 -0.31
CA ALA A 32 4.36 1.46 -1.60
C ALA A 32 3.75 0.08 -1.42
N LEU A 33 2.80 -0.24 -2.28
CA LEU A 33 2.25 -1.58 -2.44
C LEU A 33 2.05 -1.80 -3.93
N PHE A 34 2.73 -2.76 -4.49
CA PHE A 34 2.69 -3.08 -5.91
C PHE A 34 2.38 -4.55 -6.11
N VAL A 35 1.46 -4.84 -7.03
CA VAL A 35 1.18 -6.21 -7.49
C VAL A 35 1.32 -6.19 -9.01
N ALA A 36 2.13 -7.10 -9.55
CA ALA A 36 2.32 -7.20 -11.00
C ALA A 36 0.98 -7.45 -11.71
N PRO A 37 0.75 -6.85 -12.88
CA PRO A 37 -0.55 -6.93 -13.55
C PRO A 37 -1.07 -8.35 -13.75
N ALA A 38 -0.19 -9.31 -14.05
CA ALA A 38 -0.58 -10.70 -14.23
C ALA A 38 -1.10 -11.38 -12.96
N HIS A 39 -0.82 -10.80 -11.80
CA HIS A 39 -1.17 -11.36 -10.50
C HIS A 39 -2.21 -10.51 -9.75
N GLN A 40 -2.69 -9.45 -10.35
CA GLN A 40 -3.77 -8.65 -9.77
C GLN A 40 -5.08 -9.44 -9.75
N LYS A 41 -6.00 -9.07 -8.85
CA LYS A 41 -7.29 -9.70 -8.67
C LYS A 41 -7.21 -11.18 -8.20
N ARG A 42 -6.07 -11.58 -7.65
CA ARG A 42 -5.88 -12.94 -7.09
C ARG A 42 -5.69 -12.93 -5.57
N GLY A 43 -6.01 -11.81 -4.94
CA GLY A 43 -5.88 -11.68 -3.50
C GLY A 43 -4.45 -11.45 -3.00
N VAL A 44 -3.48 -11.22 -3.88
CA VAL A 44 -2.08 -11.00 -3.49
C VAL A 44 -1.95 -9.74 -2.66
N GLY A 45 -2.57 -8.63 -3.10
CA GLY A 45 -2.52 -7.37 -2.36
C GLY A 45 -3.12 -7.51 -0.97
N SER A 46 -4.25 -8.19 -0.84
CA SER A 46 -4.90 -8.42 0.46
C SER A 46 -4.05 -9.28 1.38
N ARG A 47 -3.35 -10.29 0.84
CA ARG A 47 -2.43 -11.11 1.64
C ARG A 47 -1.24 -10.30 2.14
N LEU A 48 -0.68 -9.44 1.29
CA LEU A 48 0.40 -8.55 1.70
C LEU A 48 -0.05 -7.58 2.79
N LEU A 49 -1.25 -7.00 2.66
CA LEU A 49 -1.79 -6.15 3.70
C LEU A 49 -2.00 -6.90 5.01
N ALA A 50 -2.47 -8.14 4.95
CA ALA A 50 -2.63 -8.96 6.15
C ALA A 50 -1.27 -9.18 6.84
N LEU A 51 -0.22 -9.41 6.06
CA LEU A 51 1.13 -9.55 6.59
C LEU A 51 1.60 -8.22 7.20
N ALA A 52 1.39 -7.11 6.50
CA ALA A 52 1.77 -5.79 6.99
C ALA A 52 1.13 -5.47 8.33
N LYS A 53 -0.15 -5.81 8.51
CA LYS A 53 -0.87 -5.62 9.78
C LYS A 53 -0.22 -6.41 10.91
N LYS A 54 0.22 -7.64 10.63
CA LYS A 54 0.91 -8.46 11.63
C LYS A 54 2.27 -7.88 11.98
N MET A 55 2.98 -7.32 11.00
CA MET A 55 4.32 -6.79 11.20
C MET A 55 4.32 -5.48 11.97
N ARG A 56 3.31 -4.66 11.80
CA ARG A 56 3.30 -3.29 12.34
C ARG A 56 2.26 -3.03 13.42
N GLY A 57 1.13 -3.76 13.42
CA GLY A 57 0.02 -3.50 14.34
C GLY A 57 -0.82 -2.30 13.91
N THR A 58 -0.19 -1.19 13.58
CA THR A 58 -0.83 0.00 13.02
C THR A 58 -0.17 0.34 11.69
N LEU A 59 -0.95 0.89 10.77
CA LEU A 59 -0.45 1.27 9.45
C LEU A 59 -1.11 2.57 9.02
N ASP A 60 -0.30 3.44 8.40
CA ASP A 60 -0.78 4.63 7.72
C ASP A 60 -0.41 4.54 6.25
N LEU A 61 -1.23 5.14 5.40
CA LEU A 61 -0.92 5.27 3.97
C LEU A 61 -1.61 6.50 3.39
N SER A 62 -1.23 6.85 2.18
CA SER A 62 -1.96 7.85 1.41
C SER A 62 -2.24 7.32 0.01
N VAL A 63 -3.34 7.79 -0.56
CA VAL A 63 -3.79 7.38 -1.89
C VAL A 63 -4.49 8.56 -2.55
N TYR A 64 -4.31 8.73 -3.86
CA TYR A 64 -5.02 9.79 -4.56
C TYR A 64 -6.53 9.53 -4.53
N ALA A 65 -7.30 10.57 -4.18
CA ALA A 65 -8.75 10.47 -4.08
C ALA A 65 -9.40 9.99 -5.39
N GLU A 66 -8.83 10.37 -6.52
CA GLU A 66 -9.32 9.97 -7.83
C GLU A 66 -9.09 8.49 -8.16
N ASN A 67 -8.20 7.83 -7.42
CA ASN A 67 -7.96 6.40 -7.58
C ASN A 67 -8.99 5.62 -6.75
N GLU A 68 -10.24 5.64 -7.21
CA GLU A 68 -11.36 5.04 -6.47
C GLU A 68 -11.18 3.55 -6.19
N ARG A 69 -10.57 2.83 -7.12
CA ARG A 69 -10.33 1.38 -6.95
C ARG A 69 -9.41 1.11 -5.78
N ALA A 70 -8.34 1.91 -5.64
CA ALA A 70 -7.43 1.77 -4.52
C ALA A 70 -8.10 2.14 -3.20
N VAL A 71 -8.88 3.22 -3.18
CA VAL A 71 -9.60 3.63 -1.98
C VAL A 71 -10.51 2.50 -1.49
N VAL A 72 -11.32 1.93 -2.40
CA VAL A 72 -12.22 0.83 -2.07
C VAL A 72 -11.43 -0.39 -1.60
N PHE A 73 -10.31 -0.70 -2.26
CA PHE A 73 -9.46 -1.82 -1.87
C PHE A 73 -8.98 -1.68 -0.43
N TYR A 74 -8.47 -0.52 -0.06
CA TYR A 74 -7.99 -0.29 1.31
C TYR A 74 -9.14 -0.30 2.31
N GLN A 75 -10.29 0.27 1.97
CA GLN A 75 -11.46 0.23 2.85
C GLN A 75 -11.92 -1.21 3.11
N LYS A 76 -11.95 -2.04 2.07
CA LYS A 76 -12.29 -3.46 2.22
C LYS A 76 -11.31 -4.21 3.11
N ASN A 77 -10.09 -3.73 3.19
CA ASN A 77 -9.05 -4.32 4.03
C ASN A 77 -8.95 -3.65 5.41
N GLY A 78 -9.96 -2.91 5.82
CA GLY A 78 -10.07 -2.39 7.18
C GLY A 78 -9.45 -1.01 7.40
N PHE A 79 -8.99 -0.34 6.35
CA PHE A 79 -8.48 1.01 6.47
C PHE A 79 -9.62 2.01 6.46
N ARG A 80 -9.46 3.08 7.22
CA ARG A 80 -10.42 4.18 7.27
C ARG A 80 -9.76 5.48 6.83
N ILE A 81 -10.54 6.35 6.22
CA ILE A 81 -10.07 7.68 5.83
C ILE A 81 -9.96 8.53 7.09
N THR A 82 -8.77 9.09 7.33
CA THR A 82 -8.50 9.92 8.50
C THR A 82 -8.35 11.41 8.15
N GLY A 83 -8.16 11.73 6.88
CA GLY A 83 -7.99 13.11 6.44
C GLY A 83 -7.70 13.19 4.97
N GLU A 84 -7.45 14.40 4.50
CA GLU A 84 -7.04 14.63 3.12
C GLU A 84 -6.07 15.80 3.06
N ARG A 85 -5.29 15.85 1.99
CA ARG A 85 -4.38 16.95 1.73
C ARG A 85 -4.19 17.13 0.23
N ILE A 86 -3.69 18.31 -0.15
CA ILE A 86 -3.31 18.57 -1.54
C ILE A 86 -1.83 18.24 -1.68
N GLU A 87 -1.50 17.33 -2.60
CA GLU A 87 -0.12 16.98 -2.90
C GLU A 87 0.50 18.15 -3.70
N GLU A 88 1.63 18.68 -3.21
CA GLU A 88 2.19 19.93 -3.72
C GLU A 88 2.65 19.87 -5.16
N VAL A 89 3.24 18.75 -5.57
CA VAL A 89 3.82 18.64 -6.91
C VAL A 89 2.74 18.55 -7.98
N THR A 90 1.70 17.76 -7.74
CA THR A 90 0.65 17.47 -8.73
C THR A 90 -0.60 18.31 -8.56
N GLY A 91 -0.80 18.91 -7.38
CA GLY A 91 -2.04 19.60 -7.03
C GLY A 91 -3.22 18.67 -6.80
N ARG A 92 -2.99 17.36 -6.76
CA ARG A 92 -4.05 16.36 -6.59
C ARG A 92 -4.37 16.15 -5.12
N THR A 93 -5.63 15.82 -4.86
CA THR A 93 -6.05 15.47 -3.49
C THR A 93 -5.62 14.06 -3.13
N GLU A 94 -4.90 13.93 -2.01
CA GLU A 94 -4.58 12.65 -1.41
C GLU A 94 -5.49 12.40 -0.21
N LEU A 95 -5.98 11.18 -0.08
CA LEU A 95 -6.66 10.73 1.13
C LEU A 95 -5.64 10.06 2.05
N LEU A 96 -5.68 10.44 3.32
CA LEU A 96 -4.89 9.80 4.35
C LEU A 96 -5.74 8.69 4.96
N MET A 97 -5.17 7.50 5.09
CA MET A 97 -5.89 6.35 5.59
C MET A 97 -5.08 5.65 6.67
N ALA A 98 -5.77 5.00 7.59
CA ALA A 98 -5.14 4.31 8.71
C ALA A 98 -5.81 2.99 9.03
N PHE A 99 -5.00 2.06 9.60
CA PHE A 99 -5.46 0.81 10.16
C PHE A 99 -4.84 0.66 11.57
N PRO A 100 -5.54 0.27 12.57
CA PRO A 100 -6.98 0.16 12.68
C PRO A 100 -7.71 1.47 12.66
#